data_395e6be8370093fefc2a89b689ee016c
#
_entry.id   395e6be8370093fefc2a89b689ee016c
#
_cell.length_a   1.000
_cell.length_b   1.000
_cell.length_c   1.000
_cell.angle_alpha   90.00
_cell.angle_beta   90.00
_cell.angle_gamma   90.00
#
_symmetry.space_group_name_H-M   'P 1'
#
loop_
_entity.id
_entity.type
_entity.pdbx_description
1 polymer ?
#
loop_
_entity_poly.entity_id
_entity_poly.type
_entity_poly.pdbx_seq_one_letter_code
_entity_poly.pdbx_strand_id
1 'polypeptide(L)'
;VAQRFAGFSLGKADILRRAMGKKDASAMHEMRASFIQGSIEAGHTVEKAEQVFDVMEKFAGYGFNRSHAYAYSALAFQLAYFKTHYPAIFYQIMLNSVNSDYVTDALEAGFEVAPLSINTIPYHDKIANKSIYLGLKSIKGLSKDLALWIIENRPYSSIEDFIAKLPENYLKLPLLEPLVKVGLFDLFEKNRQKVFNNLANLFEF
;
A
#
# COMPACT_ATOMS: atom_id res chain seq x y z
N VAL A 1 -29.93 -1.78 17.35
CA VAL A 1 -31.37 -1.51 17.16
C VAL A 1 -32.00 -2.66 16.39
N ALA A 2 -31.69 -2.94 15.14
CA ALA A 2 -32.36 -3.92 14.28
C ALA A 2 -32.51 -5.32 14.91
N GLN A 3 -31.48 -5.84 15.58
CA GLN A 3 -31.54 -7.14 16.24
C GLN A 3 -32.49 -7.15 17.45
N ARG A 4 -32.37 -6.15 18.34
CA ARG A 4 -33.13 -6.12 19.59
C ARG A 4 -34.55 -5.61 19.42
N PHE A 5 -34.78 -4.76 18.43
CA PHE A 5 -36.09 -4.12 18.23
C PHE A 5 -36.95 -4.88 17.21
N ALA A 6 -36.33 -5.37 16.12
CA ALA A 6 -37.02 -6.06 15.02
C ALA A 6 -36.62 -7.55 14.86
N GLY A 7 -35.93 -8.14 15.83
CA GLY A 7 -35.58 -9.56 15.78
C GLY A 7 -34.64 -9.98 14.63
N PHE A 8 -33.95 -9.05 13.99
CA PHE A 8 -33.09 -9.37 12.86
C PHE A 8 -31.92 -10.26 13.27
N SER A 9 -31.60 -11.24 12.41
CA SER A 9 -30.33 -11.94 12.52
C SER A 9 -29.15 -11.00 12.33
N LEU A 10 -27.94 -11.39 12.76
CA LEU A 10 -26.71 -10.64 12.55
C LEU A 10 -26.50 -10.31 11.06
N GLY A 11 -26.70 -11.29 10.16
CA GLY A 11 -26.56 -11.10 8.71
C GLY A 11 -27.54 -10.07 8.16
N LYS A 12 -28.82 -10.16 8.55
CA LYS A 12 -29.85 -9.22 8.10
C LYS A 12 -29.61 -7.81 8.66
N ALA A 13 -29.15 -7.69 9.89
CA ALA A 13 -28.76 -6.41 10.49
C ALA A 13 -27.53 -5.80 9.79
N ASP A 14 -26.58 -6.61 9.33
CA ASP A 14 -25.41 -6.12 8.57
C ASP A 14 -25.81 -5.66 7.16
N ILE A 15 -26.74 -6.32 6.49
CA ILE A 15 -27.30 -5.86 5.21
C ILE A 15 -27.93 -4.47 5.39
N LEU A 16 -28.74 -4.27 6.42
CA LEU A 16 -29.33 -2.96 6.73
C LEU A 16 -28.25 -1.90 7.01
N ARG A 17 -27.23 -2.23 7.80
CA ARG A 17 -26.10 -1.34 8.06
C ARG A 17 -25.36 -0.93 6.78
N ARG A 18 -25.16 -1.87 5.85
CA ARG A 18 -24.52 -1.59 4.55
C ARG A 18 -25.38 -0.70 3.67
N ALA A 19 -26.70 -0.95 3.62
CA ALA A 19 -27.64 -0.10 2.89
C ALA A 19 -27.61 1.34 3.42
N MET A 20 -27.60 1.51 4.74
CA MET A 20 -27.42 2.82 5.39
C MET A 20 -26.09 3.48 5.00
N GLY A 21 -24.98 2.73 5.08
CA GLY A 21 -23.65 3.26 4.76
C GLY A 21 -23.45 3.66 3.29
N LYS A 22 -24.11 2.94 2.39
CA LYS A 22 -24.08 3.21 0.94
C LYS A 22 -25.12 4.24 0.50
N LYS A 23 -26.03 4.67 1.39
CA LYS A 23 -27.16 5.54 1.09
C LYS A 23 -28.10 4.94 0.02
N ASP A 24 -28.26 3.63 0.06
CA ASP A 24 -29.06 2.86 -0.90
C ASP A 24 -30.54 2.93 -0.52
N ALA A 25 -31.26 3.86 -1.13
CA ALA A 25 -32.69 4.09 -0.84
C ALA A 25 -33.55 2.87 -1.22
N SER A 26 -33.20 2.13 -2.27
CA SER A 26 -33.96 0.93 -2.67
C SER A 26 -33.85 -0.17 -1.64
N ALA A 27 -32.60 -0.48 -1.23
CA ALA A 27 -32.37 -1.48 -0.18
C ALA A 27 -32.97 -1.07 1.16
N MET A 28 -32.98 0.23 1.50
CA MET A 28 -33.65 0.74 2.71
C MET A 28 -35.16 0.54 2.64
N HIS A 29 -35.79 0.80 1.50
CA HIS A 29 -37.21 0.61 1.28
C HIS A 29 -37.63 -0.86 1.42
N GLU A 30 -36.89 -1.79 0.81
CA GLU A 30 -37.10 -3.23 0.93
C GLU A 30 -36.98 -3.72 2.40
N MET A 31 -36.03 -3.19 3.13
CA MET A 31 -35.81 -3.55 4.52
C MET A 31 -36.89 -2.99 5.48
N ARG A 32 -37.61 -1.92 5.09
CA ARG A 32 -38.65 -1.28 5.91
C ARG A 32 -39.76 -2.24 6.30
N ALA A 33 -40.35 -2.92 5.33
CA ALA A 33 -41.43 -3.86 5.58
C ALA A 33 -41.01 -4.98 6.52
N SER A 34 -39.83 -5.56 6.27
CA SER A 34 -39.26 -6.60 7.14
C SER A 34 -38.96 -6.13 8.55
N PHE A 35 -38.52 -4.86 8.72
CA PHE A 35 -38.24 -4.28 10.05
C PHE A 35 -39.52 -4.06 10.82
N ILE A 36 -40.57 -3.49 10.20
CA ILE A 36 -41.85 -3.27 10.82
C ILE A 36 -42.47 -4.60 11.26
N GLN A 37 -42.48 -5.61 10.37
CA GLN A 37 -43.02 -6.92 10.70
C GLN A 37 -42.30 -7.57 11.88
N GLY A 38 -40.98 -7.60 11.85
CA GLY A 38 -40.19 -8.17 12.95
C GLY A 38 -40.33 -7.38 14.27
N SER A 39 -40.59 -6.08 14.21
CA SER A 39 -40.88 -5.25 15.37
C SER A 39 -42.23 -5.60 16.01
N ILE A 40 -43.25 -5.87 15.18
CA ILE A 40 -44.58 -6.31 15.65
C ILE A 40 -44.47 -7.67 16.35
N GLU A 41 -43.75 -8.61 15.74
CA GLU A 41 -43.48 -9.94 16.31
C GLU A 41 -42.73 -9.86 17.64
N ALA A 42 -41.89 -8.82 17.82
CA ALA A 42 -41.20 -8.52 19.06
C ALA A 42 -42.06 -7.76 20.11
N GLY A 43 -43.33 -7.50 19.81
CA GLY A 43 -44.29 -6.89 20.75
C GLY A 43 -44.36 -5.36 20.70
N HIS A 44 -43.83 -4.72 19.64
CA HIS A 44 -43.92 -3.27 19.45
C HIS A 44 -45.14 -2.90 18.60
N THR A 45 -45.62 -1.66 18.73
CA THR A 45 -46.70 -1.15 17.87
C THR A 45 -46.16 -0.74 16.50
N VAL A 46 -47.04 -0.73 15.49
CA VAL A 46 -46.73 -0.32 14.13
C VAL A 46 -46.15 1.09 14.10
N GLU A 47 -46.82 2.02 14.78
CA GLU A 47 -46.44 3.44 14.83
C GLU A 47 -45.02 3.60 15.39
N LYS A 48 -44.68 2.84 16.43
CA LYS A 48 -43.34 2.88 17.02
C LYS A 48 -42.28 2.27 16.14
N ALA A 49 -42.62 1.19 15.44
CA ALA A 49 -41.73 0.57 14.47
C ALA A 49 -41.40 1.51 13.28
N GLU A 50 -42.42 2.18 12.76
CA GLU A 50 -42.27 3.19 11.73
C GLU A 50 -41.41 4.37 12.18
N GLN A 51 -41.69 4.93 13.34
CA GLN A 51 -40.90 6.04 13.92
C GLN A 51 -39.40 5.65 14.07
N VAL A 52 -39.13 4.46 14.57
CA VAL A 52 -37.72 3.99 14.72
C VAL A 52 -37.06 3.80 13.37
N PHE A 53 -37.80 3.24 12.38
CA PHE A 53 -37.23 3.08 11.04
C PHE A 53 -36.99 4.42 10.36
N ASP A 54 -37.90 5.37 10.46
CA ASP A 54 -37.77 6.72 9.93
C ASP A 54 -36.53 7.47 10.49
N VAL A 55 -36.27 7.28 11.78
CA VAL A 55 -35.05 7.82 12.40
C VAL A 55 -33.81 7.15 11.79
N MET A 56 -33.83 5.83 11.60
CA MET A 56 -32.71 5.12 10.97
C MET A 56 -32.52 5.54 9.52
N GLU A 57 -33.57 5.72 8.75
CA GLU A 57 -33.55 6.16 7.35
C GLU A 57 -33.01 7.59 7.22
N LYS A 58 -33.47 8.52 8.10
CA LYS A 58 -32.90 9.87 8.19
C LYS A 58 -31.42 9.83 8.54
N PHE A 59 -31.03 8.98 9.48
CA PHE A 59 -29.62 8.80 9.84
C PHE A 59 -28.80 8.23 8.68
N ALA A 60 -29.36 7.32 7.87
CA ALA A 60 -28.71 6.81 6.66
C ALA A 60 -28.41 7.91 5.64
N GLY A 61 -29.31 8.89 5.48
CA GLY A 61 -29.09 10.05 4.60
C GLY A 61 -27.99 11.00 5.08
N TYR A 62 -27.83 11.15 6.41
CA TYR A 62 -26.88 12.08 7.04
C TYR A 62 -25.78 11.41 7.86
N GLY A 63 -25.81 10.09 7.95
CA GLY A 63 -25.05 9.29 8.92
C GLY A 63 -23.58 9.12 8.61
N PHE A 64 -22.82 10.21 8.49
CA PHE A 64 -21.38 10.15 8.59
C PHE A 64 -20.92 10.62 9.97
N ASN A 65 -20.03 9.86 10.61
CA ASN A 65 -19.51 10.24 11.92
C ASN A 65 -18.68 11.54 11.80
N ARG A 66 -19.21 12.64 12.34
CA ARG A 66 -18.54 13.96 12.28
C ARG A 66 -17.15 13.93 12.91
N SER A 67 -16.96 13.19 14.00
CA SER A 67 -15.65 13.05 14.65
C SER A 67 -14.65 12.35 13.75
N HIS A 68 -15.10 11.32 13.02
CA HIS A 68 -14.28 10.63 12.03
C HIS A 68 -13.93 11.57 10.87
N ALA A 69 -14.91 12.29 10.31
CA ALA A 69 -14.68 13.27 9.26
C ALA A 69 -13.65 14.32 9.68
N TYR A 70 -13.81 14.88 10.86
CA TYR A 70 -12.91 15.89 11.42
C TYR A 70 -11.49 15.34 11.58
N ALA A 71 -11.34 14.19 12.22
CA ALA A 71 -10.04 13.58 12.47
C ALA A 71 -9.28 13.26 11.16
N TYR A 72 -9.98 12.65 10.21
CA TYR A 72 -9.35 12.33 8.90
C TYR A 72 -9.07 13.56 8.05
N SER A 73 -9.93 14.58 8.10
CA SER A 73 -9.68 15.85 7.40
C SER A 73 -8.49 16.59 8.00
N ALA A 74 -8.36 16.60 9.33
CA ALA A 74 -7.20 17.19 9.99
C ALA A 74 -5.89 16.46 9.61
N LEU A 75 -5.91 15.12 9.62
CA LEU A 75 -4.76 14.33 9.18
C LEU A 75 -4.42 14.57 7.70
N ALA A 76 -5.42 14.56 6.82
CA ALA A 76 -5.23 14.82 5.40
C ALA A 76 -4.63 16.22 5.17
N PHE A 77 -5.11 17.23 5.90
CA PHE A 77 -4.56 18.57 5.85
C PHE A 77 -3.10 18.63 6.30
N GLN A 78 -2.75 17.95 7.41
CA GLN A 78 -1.38 17.87 7.88
C GLN A 78 -0.46 17.20 6.85
N LEU A 79 -0.89 16.10 6.24
CA LEU A 79 -0.14 15.42 5.18
C LEU A 79 0.06 16.31 3.96
N ALA A 80 -0.99 17.04 3.53
CA ALA A 80 -0.90 18.01 2.44
C ALA A 80 0.07 19.16 2.77
N TYR A 81 0.05 19.63 4.02
CA TYR A 81 0.99 20.66 4.48
C TYR A 81 2.44 20.17 4.40
N PHE A 82 2.73 18.96 4.90
CA PHE A 82 4.07 18.38 4.81
C PHE A 82 4.49 18.13 3.36
N LYS A 83 3.60 17.63 2.52
CA LYS A 83 3.87 17.43 1.09
C LYS A 83 4.25 18.75 0.39
N THR A 84 3.58 19.84 0.74
CA THR A 84 3.79 21.16 0.11
C THR A 84 5.06 21.84 0.63
N HIS A 85 5.27 21.84 1.94
CA HIS A 85 6.32 22.64 2.57
C HIS A 85 7.60 21.84 2.85
N TYR A 86 7.49 20.51 2.97
CA TYR A 86 8.61 19.61 3.29
C TYR A 86 8.60 18.35 2.42
N PRO A 87 8.55 18.50 1.07
CA PRO A 87 8.31 17.38 0.16
C PRO A 87 9.34 16.26 0.30
N ALA A 88 10.62 16.60 0.50
CA ALA A 88 11.67 15.58 0.65
C ALA A 88 11.41 14.67 1.87
N ILE A 89 11.00 15.24 3.00
CA ILE A 89 10.67 14.48 4.22
C ILE A 89 9.40 13.67 4.01
N PHE A 90 8.37 14.28 3.41
CA PHE A 90 7.12 13.61 3.10
C PHE A 90 7.35 12.36 2.23
N TYR A 91 8.02 12.52 1.09
CA TYR A 91 8.29 11.40 0.19
C TYR A 91 9.24 10.36 0.79
N GLN A 92 10.23 10.78 1.58
CA GLN A 92 11.12 9.86 2.29
C GLN A 92 10.33 8.88 3.18
N ILE A 93 9.32 9.36 3.87
CA ILE A 93 8.48 8.54 4.76
C ILE A 93 7.51 7.69 3.94
N MET A 94 6.85 8.28 2.94
CA MET A 94 5.84 7.58 2.14
C MET A 94 6.42 6.44 1.30
N LEU A 95 7.58 6.63 0.68
CA LEU A 95 8.28 5.59 -0.09
C LEU A 95 8.66 4.39 0.79
N ASN A 96 9.09 4.63 2.03
CA ASN A 96 9.50 3.54 2.93
C ASN A 96 8.33 2.87 3.66
N SER A 97 7.17 3.53 3.77
CA SER A 97 6.09 3.10 4.67
C SER A 97 4.86 2.58 3.94
N VAL A 98 4.56 3.07 2.73
CA VAL A 98 3.21 2.90 2.18
C VAL A 98 3.20 2.23 0.82
N ASN A 99 3.73 2.85 -0.25
CA ASN A 99 3.52 2.31 -1.60
C ASN A 99 4.45 2.93 -2.64
N SER A 100 4.77 2.14 -3.68
CA SER A 100 5.49 2.56 -4.89
C SER A 100 4.79 3.68 -5.69
N ASP A 101 3.49 3.87 -5.51
CA ASP A 101 2.71 4.93 -6.20
C ASP A 101 3.25 6.33 -5.87
N TYR A 102 3.86 6.50 -4.70
CA TYR A 102 4.53 7.76 -4.34
C TYR A 102 5.80 8.07 -5.14
N VAL A 103 6.36 7.11 -5.87
CA VAL A 103 7.45 7.38 -6.81
C VAL A 103 6.94 8.27 -7.94
N THR A 104 5.81 7.90 -8.56
CA THR A 104 5.20 8.69 -9.65
C THR A 104 4.83 10.10 -9.17
N ASP A 105 4.19 10.20 -8.01
CA ASP A 105 3.81 11.49 -7.42
C ASP A 105 5.04 12.37 -7.11
N ALA A 106 6.14 11.76 -6.65
CA ALA A 106 7.39 12.49 -6.42
C ALA A 106 8.06 12.97 -7.72
N LEU A 107 8.01 12.16 -8.79
CA LEU A 107 8.49 12.57 -10.12
C LEU A 107 7.71 13.78 -10.66
N GLU A 108 6.38 13.77 -10.51
CA GLU A 108 5.52 14.90 -10.86
C GLU A 108 5.83 16.16 -10.03
N ALA A 109 6.28 15.98 -8.79
CA ALA A 109 6.74 17.06 -7.91
C ALA A 109 8.18 17.54 -8.22
N GLY A 110 8.82 17.02 -9.29
CA GLY A 110 10.13 17.45 -9.76
C GLY A 110 11.31 16.77 -9.04
N PHE A 111 11.08 15.59 -8.45
CA PHE A 111 12.16 14.70 -8.01
C PHE A 111 12.61 13.82 -9.18
N GLU A 112 13.84 13.33 -9.13
CA GLU A 112 14.41 12.44 -10.12
C GLU A 112 14.86 11.13 -9.47
N VAL A 113 14.72 10.01 -10.17
CA VAL A 113 15.26 8.73 -9.69
C VAL A 113 16.74 8.69 -10.02
N ALA A 114 17.59 8.54 -9.00
CA ALA A 114 19.01 8.37 -9.17
C ALA A 114 19.34 7.03 -9.86
N PRO A 115 20.36 6.96 -10.72
CA PRO A 115 20.83 5.71 -11.29
C PRO A 115 21.17 4.70 -10.19
N LEU A 116 20.76 3.45 -10.41
CA LEU A 116 21.09 2.37 -9.49
C LEU A 116 22.54 1.89 -9.72
N SER A 117 23.22 1.58 -8.63
CA SER A 117 24.55 0.97 -8.68
C SER A 117 24.72 0.04 -7.49
N ILE A 118 25.23 -1.16 -7.74
CA ILE A 118 25.50 -2.15 -6.69
C ILE A 118 26.43 -1.61 -5.61
N ASN A 119 27.31 -0.69 -5.97
CA ASN A 119 28.29 -0.10 -5.07
C ASN A 119 27.73 1.02 -4.18
N THR A 120 26.60 1.62 -4.53
CA THR A 120 26.07 2.80 -3.81
C THR A 120 24.64 2.67 -3.36
N ILE A 121 23.87 1.70 -3.89
CA ILE A 121 22.47 1.52 -3.54
C ILE A 121 22.27 1.35 -2.03
N PRO A 122 21.37 2.11 -1.36
CA PRO A 122 21.07 1.92 0.06
C PRO A 122 20.19 0.69 0.29
N TYR A 123 20.01 0.29 1.56
CA TYR A 123 19.04 -0.75 1.90
C TYR A 123 17.60 -0.25 1.82
N HIS A 124 17.32 0.90 2.43
CA HIS A 124 16.02 1.59 2.36
C HIS A 124 16.05 2.69 1.30
N ASP A 125 14.88 2.99 0.75
CA ASP A 125 14.74 4.15 -0.14
C ASP A 125 15.16 5.43 0.59
N LYS A 126 15.86 6.31 -0.09
CA LYS A 126 16.38 7.55 0.47
C LYS A 126 16.14 8.71 -0.50
N ILE A 127 15.81 9.87 0.05
CA ILE A 127 15.75 11.12 -0.71
C ILE A 127 16.87 12.06 -0.26
N ALA A 128 17.61 12.59 -1.22
CA ALA A 128 18.59 13.62 -1.00
C ALA A 128 18.70 14.53 -2.22
N ASN A 129 18.74 15.84 -2.02
CA ASN A 129 18.92 16.84 -3.10
C ASN A 129 17.97 16.67 -4.29
N LYS A 130 16.67 16.43 -4.03
CA LYS A 130 15.64 16.10 -5.04
C LYS A 130 15.86 14.80 -5.81
N SER A 131 16.81 13.96 -5.41
CA SER A 131 17.01 12.64 -6.01
C SER A 131 16.46 11.55 -5.10
N ILE A 132 15.75 10.61 -5.70
CA ILE A 132 15.20 9.39 -5.08
C ILE A 132 16.21 8.28 -5.31
N TYR A 133 16.81 7.79 -4.25
CA TYR A 133 17.67 6.61 -4.25
C TYR A 133 16.84 5.41 -3.83
N LEU A 134 16.43 4.59 -4.79
CA LEU A 134 15.69 3.36 -4.50
C LEU A 134 16.59 2.37 -3.78
N GLY A 135 16.07 1.70 -2.77
CA GLY A 135 16.81 0.78 -1.91
C GLY A 135 16.69 -0.68 -2.34
N LEU A 136 17.64 -1.51 -1.91
CA LEU A 136 17.61 -2.96 -2.15
C LEU A 136 16.34 -3.62 -1.60
N LYS A 137 15.77 -3.10 -0.50
CA LYS A 137 14.51 -3.58 0.08
C LYS A 137 13.34 -3.52 -0.90
N SER A 138 13.34 -2.58 -1.83
CA SER A 138 12.28 -2.37 -2.81
C SER A 138 12.39 -3.32 -4.02
N ILE A 139 13.50 -4.07 -4.15
CA ILE A 139 13.69 -5.04 -5.23
C ILE A 139 12.91 -6.32 -4.93
N LYS A 140 11.91 -6.58 -5.76
CA LYS A 140 11.04 -7.74 -5.62
C LYS A 140 11.83 -9.05 -5.81
N GLY A 141 11.73 -9.96 -4.86
CA GLY A 141 12.45 -11.24 -4.90
C GLY A 141 13.83 -11.24 -4.25
N LEU A 142 14.35 -10.08 -3.83
CA LEU A 142 15.60 -10.00 -3.09
C LEU A 142 15.37 -10.23 -1.58
N SER A 143 16.07 -11.20 -1.00
CA SER A 143 16.01 -11.44 0.44
C SER A 143 16.77 -10.36 1.22
N LYS A 144 16.33 -10.12 2.48
CA LYS A 144 17.02 -9.17 3.36
C LYS A 144 18.48 -9.52 3.57
N ASP A 145 18.76 -10.80 3.78
CA ASP A 145 20.12 -11.28 4.09
C ASP A 145 21.06 -11.07 2.91
N LEU A 146 20.62 -11.38 1.68
CA LEU A 146 21.41 -11.11 0.49
C LEU A 146 21.61 -9.60 0.26
N ALA A 147 20.56 -8.78 0.49
CA ALA A 147 20.67 -7.33 0.39
C ALA A 147 21.70 -6.74 1.36
N LEU A 148 21.70 -7.19 2.61
CA LEU A 148 22.68 -6.75 3.61
C LEU A 148 24.09 -7.25 3.28
N TRP A 149 24.20 -8.51 2.85
CA TRP A 149 25.49 -9.06 2.41
C TRP A 149 26.09 -8.24 1.24
N ILE A 150 25.26 -7.87 0.24
CA ILE A 150 25.70 -7.01 -0.87
C ILE A 150 26.31 -5.69 -0.34
N ILE A 151 25.66 -5.08 0.65
CA ILE A 151 26.13 -3.80 1.21
C ILE A 151 27.45 -3.96 1.97
N GLU A 152 27.61 -5.02 2.74
CA GLU A 152 28.76 -5.27 3.60
C GLU A 152 30.03 -5.63 2.82
N ASN A 153 29.87 -6.24 1.64
CA ASN A 153 31.01 -6.74 0.84
C ASN A 153 31.44 -5.82 -0.32
N ARG A 154 30.99 -4.58 -0.32
CA ARG A 154 31.44 -3.53 -1.25
C ARG A 154 32.88 -3.10 -0.99
N PRO A 155 33.59 -2.54 -2.00
CA PRO A 155 33.17 -2.31 -3.38
C PRO A 155 33.36 -3.55 -4.25
N TYR A 156 32.61 -3.58 -5.36
CA TYR A 156 32.80 -4.54 -6.46
C TYR A 156 33.43 -3.83 -7.64
N SER A 157 34.42 -4.47 -8.27
CA SER A 157 35.15 -3.93 -9.43
C SER A 157 34.56 -4.36 -10.75
N SER A 158 33.83 -5.49 -10.81
CA SER A 158 33.13 -6.02 -11.98
C SER A 158 31.98 -6.93 -11.54
N ILE A 159 31.23 -7.47 -12.53
CA ILE A 159 30.20 -8.50 -12.27
C ILE A 159 30.85 -9.79 -11.81
N GLU A 160 31.97 -10.16 -12.41
CA GLU A 160 32.75 -11.35 -12.06
C GLU A 160 33.29 -11.27 -10.63
N ASP A 161 33.79 -10.09 -10.21
CA ASP A 161 34.24 -9.85 -8.83
C ASP A 161 33.07 -10.00 -7.84
N PHE A 162 31.88 -9.51 -8.19
CA PHE A 162 30.68 -9.72 -7.37
C PHE A 162 30.33 -11.21 -7.24
N ILE A 163 30.31 -11.95 -8.36
CA ILE A 163 30.00 -13.38 -8.39
C ILE A 163 31.04 -14.19 -7.61
N ALA A 164 32.33 -13.89 -7.79
CA ALA A 164 33.41 -14.57 -7.08
C ALA A 164 33.39 -14.41 -5.57
N LYS A 165 32.86 -13.28 -5.10
CA LYS A 165 32.67 -13.02 -3.65
C LYS A 165 31.40 -13.63 -3.10
N LEU A 166 30.41 -13.92 -3.96
CA LEU A 166 29.07 -14.33 -3.53
C LEU A 166 29.09 -15.74 -2.91
N PRO A 167 28.50 -15.93 -1.70
CA PRO A 167 28.37 -17.28 -1.11
C PRO A 167 27.58 -18.23 -2.00
N GLU A 168 27.98 -19.51 -2.06
CA GLU A 168 27.35 -20.53 -2.92
C GLU A 168 25.84 -20.65 -2.76
N ASN A 169 25.31 -20.46 -1.57
CA ASN A 169 23.87 -20.51 -1.32
C ASN A 169 23.08 -19.44 -2.04
N TYR A 170 23.73 -18.35 -2.47
CA TYR A 170 23.13 -17.25 -3.25
C TYR A 170 23.46 -17.33 -4.76
N LEU A 171 24.32 -18.21 -5.21
CA LEU A 171 24.61 -18.47 -6.63
C LEU A 171 23.45 -19.18 -7.32
N LYS A 172 22.33 -18.47 -7.47
CA LYS A 172 21.10 -18.98 -8.07
C LYS A 172 20.50 -17.93 -9.01
N LEU A 173 20.24 -18.32 -10.27
CA LEU A 173 19.65 -17.40 -11.26
C LEU A 173 18.45 -16.61 -10.77
N PRO A 174 17.42 -17.25 -10.11
CA PRO A 174 16.25 -16.50 -9.66
C PRO A 174 16.55 -15.41 -8.62
N LEU A 175 17.68 -15.50 -7.90
CA LEU A 175 18.09 -14.49 -6.92
C LEU A 175 18.86 -13.33 -7.58
N LEU A 176 19.60 -13.59 -8.67
CA LEU A 176 20.46 -12.61 -9.32
C LEU A 176 19.78 -11.88 -10.49
N GLU A 177 18.83 -12.54 -11.16
CA GLU A 177 18.06 -11.94 -12.25
C GLU A 177 17.41 -10.60 -11.88
N PRO A 178 16.78 -10.44 -10.69
CA PRO A 178 16.21 -9.16 -10.30
C PRO A 178 17.24 -8.03 -10.24
N LEU A 179 18.48 -8.33 -9.83
CA LEU A 179 19.56 -7.34 -9.73
C LEU A 179 19.97 -6.82 -11.12
N VAL A 180 20.03 -7.72 -12.10
CA VAL A 180 20.30 -7.36 -13.49
C VAL A 180 19.14 -6.54 -14.08
N LYS A 181 17.90 -7.01 -13.89
CA LYS A 181 16.69 -6.38 -14.46
C LYS A 181 16.51 -4.93 -13.99
N VAL A 182 16.83 -4.64 -12.73
CA VAL A 182 16.75 -3.27 -12.20
C VAL A 182 17.96 -2.40 -12.56
N GLY A 183 19.02 -2.98 -13.13
CA GLY A 183 20.21 -2.24 -13.61
C GLY A 183 21.26 -1.97 -12.55
N LEU A 184 21.37 -2.80 -11.50
CA LEU A 184 22.42 -2.65 -10.49
C LEU A 184 23.84 -2.76 -11.03
N PHE A 185 24.01 -3.45 -12.16
CA PHE A 185 25.29 -3.67 -12.82
C PHE A 185 25.57 -2.74 -14.00
N ASP A 186 24.69 -1.74 -14.25
CA ASP A 186 24.84 -0.80 -15.38
C ASP A 186 26.13 0.02 -15.31
N LEU A 187 26.75 0.10 -14.12
CA LEU A 187 28.07 0.69 -13.94
C LEU A 187 29.15 -0.10 -14.70
N PHE A 188 29.02 -1.41 -14.78
CA PHE A 188 29.99 -2.32 -15.41
C PHE A 188 29.63 -2.66 -16.85
N GLU A 189 28.36 -2.98 -17.13
CA GLU A 189 27.85 -3.31 -18.44
C GLU A 189 26.43 -2.75 -18.61
N LYS A 190 26.26 -1.80 -19.52
CA LYS A 190 24.98 -1.13 -19.79
C LYS A 190 23.97 -2.01 -20.53
N ASN A 191 24.46 -3.03 -21.25
CA ASN A 191 23.59 -3.96 -21.94
C ASN A 191 23.10 -5.05 -20.99
N ARG A 192 22.01 -4.75 -20.29
CA ARG A 192 21.38 -5.67 -19.33
C ARG A 192 21.00 -7.01 -19.96
N GLN A 193 20.56 -7.03 -21.23
CA GLN A 193 20.23 -8.27 -21.93
C GLN A 193 21.46 -9.16 -22.12
N LYS A 194 22.60 -8.58 -22.42
CA LYS A 194 23.88 -9.29 -22.52
C LYS A 194 24.28 -9.89 -21.18
N VAL A 195 24.16 -9.11 -20.08
CA VAL A 195 24.42 -9.61 -18.72
C VAL A 195 23.46 -10.74 -18.37
N PHE A 196 22.16 -10.55 -18.61
CA PHE A 196 21.13 -11.54 -18.31
C PHE A 196 21.35 -12.87 -19.04
N ASN A 197 21.66 -12.83 -20.33
CA ASN A 197 21.89 -14.03 -21.15
C ASN A 197 23.16 -14.79 -20.76
N ASN A 198 24.15 -14.10 -20.20
CA ASN A 198 25.41 -14.70 -19.80
C ASN A 198 25.48 -15.00 -18.28
N LEU A 199 24.43 -14.69 -17.52
CA LEU A 199 24.46 -14.81 -16.08
C LEU A 199 24.74 -16.26 -15.62
N ALA A 200 24.20 -17.27 -16.30
CA ALA A 200 24.45 -18.67 -16.01
C ALA A 200 25.93 -19.07 -16.21
N ASN A 201 26.58 -18.54 -17.28
CA ASN A 201 27.98 -18.83 -17.59
C ASN A 201 28.93 -18.25 -16.54
N LEU A 202 28.52 -17.22 -15.82
CA LEU A 202 29.32 -16.61 -14.74
C LEU A 202 29.41 -17.45 -13.48
N PHE A 203 28.63 -18.54 -13.40
CA PHE A 203 28.69 -19.49 -12.28
C PHE A 203 29.67 -20.64 -12.50
N GLU A 204 30.20 -20.79 -13.72
CA GLU A 204 31.15 -21.86 -14.10
C GLU A 204 32.62 -21.49 -13.82
N PHE A 205 32.84 -20.34 -13.19
CA PHE A 205 34.14 -19.87 -12.75
C PHE A 205 34.19 -19.89 -11.20
#